data_ae40dcc32f605ea145022b74d787977c
#
_entry.id   ae40dcc32f605ea145022b74d787977c
#
_cell.length_a   1.000
_cell.length_b   1.000
_cell.length_c   1.000
_cell.angle_alpha   90.00
_cell.angle_beta   90.00
_cell.angle_gamma   90.00
#
_symmetry.space_group_name_H-M   'P 1'
#
loop_
_entity.id
_entity.type
_entity.pdbx_description
1 polymer ?
#
loop_
_entity_poly.entity_id
_entity_poly.type
_entity_poly.pdbx_seq_one_letter_code
_entity_poly.pdbx_strand_id
1 'polypeptide(L)'
;MSSIKRNMYLDGKLLLAYPDDYTVLDIETTGLSPQNDYITEISAIKYRNNRRVDEFSSLVKPELSIPYYITRLTGINDAMVADAPAIDEVILSFMDFLADDIIAGYNVAFDLSFIAENLAGYYAKRLVNDYADVMKLAQNELPFLGRPKQTAVAEYFNIATAGAHRALVDCNICNGCYQKLKELAVSDYHLPPQQRELAIVPSFRRLRPLADKNIVLLGSFDSLYLKNLREILTALGASVAYHVTAASDMVIVGTADASVCDGADLQRAVSMKNVGKNIYILKEDVFCQSVLAKGWLRVVS
;
A
#
# COMPACT_ATOMS: atom_id res chain seq x y z
N MET A 1 -5.07 -19.84 -2.63
CA MET A 1 -3.93 -19.04 -3.17
C MET A 1 -4.13 -18.94 -4.66
N SER A 2 -4.72 -17.87 -5.14
CA SER A 2 -4.72 -17.56 -6.57
C SER A 2 -3.33 -17.02 -6.89
N SER A 3 -2.49 -17.83 -7.55
CA SER A 3 -1.29 -17.32 -8.20
C SER A 3 -1.79 -16.31 -9.24
N ILE A 4 -1.55 -15.03 -9.02
CA ILE A 4 -1.68 -14.01 -10.06
C ILE A 4 -0.78 -14.52 -11.18
N LYS A 5 -1.37 -15.04 -12.26
CA LYS A 5 -0.62 -15.38 -13.47
C LYS A 5 0.08 -14.09 -13.86
N ARG A 6 1.42 -14.13 -13.87
CA ARG A 6 2.24 -12.99 -14.29
C ARG A 6 1.71 -12.58 -15.65
N ASN A 7 1.26 -11.33 -15.79
CA ASN A 7 0.75 -10.87 -17.08
C ASN A 7 1.88 -11.02 -18.10
N MET A 8 1.63 -11.79 -19.16
CA MET A 8 2.63 -12.18 -20.13
C MET A 8 3.20 -10.98 -20.92
N TYR A 9 2.51 -9.85 -20.87
CA TYR A 9 2.85 -8.64 -21.61
C TYR A 9 3.40 -7.51 -20.76
N LEU A 10 3.62 -7.74 -19.45
CA LEU A 10 4.22 -6.80 -18.51
C LEU A 10 5.65 -7.21 -18.19
N ASP A 11 6.63 -6.44 -18.64
CA ASP A 11 8.07 -6.65 -18.41
C ASP A 11 8.63 -5.77 -17.28
N GLY A 12 7.94 -4.69 -16.94
CA GLY A 12 8.31 -3.78 -15.85
C GLY A 12 8.45 -4.49 -14.50
N LYS A 13 9.35 -3.98 -13.65
CA LYS A 13 9.64 -4.54 -12.33
C LYS A 13 8.91 -3.77 -11.24
N LEU A 14 8.42 -4.51 -10.25
CA LEU A 14 7.93 -3.91 -9.02
C LEU A 14 9.10 -3.31 -8.22
N LEU A 15 9.01 -2.04 -7.91
CA LEU A 15 9.93 -1.30 -7.06
C LEU A 15 9.31 -1.11 -5.67
N LEU A 16 10.03 -1.51 -4.64
CA LEU A 16 9.70 -1.17 -3.24
C LEU A 16 10.52 0.07 -2.84
N ALA A 17 10.31 1.17 -3.56
CA ALA A 17 11.04 2.42 -3.45
C ALA A 17 10.12 3.61 -3.71
N TYR A 18 10.58 4.78 -3.34
CA TYR A 18 9.85 6.05 -3.43
C TYR A 18 10.56 7.03 -4.38
N PRO A 19 10.53 6.84 -5.72
CA PRO A 19 11.09 7.81 -6.66
C PRO A 19 10.46 9.21 -6.48
N ASP A 20 11.23 10.25 -6.86
CA ASP A 20 10.76 11.64 -6.87
C ASP A 20 10.09 12.00 -8.20
N ASP A 21 10.47 11.27 -9.27
CA ASP A 21 9.94 11.38 -10.61
C ASP A 21 9.12 10.13 -10.93
N TYR A 22 7.84 10.28 -11.17
CA TYR A 22 6.91 9.19 -11.42
C TYR A 22 5.61 9.69 -12.03
N THR A 23 4.81 8.77 -12.55
CA THR A 23 3.44 9.03 -13.02
C THR A 23 2.48 8.16 -12.23
N VAL A 24 1.52 8.79 -11.54
CA VAL A 24 0.43 8.06 -10.86
C VAL A 24 -0.62 7.70 -11.89
N LEU A 25 -1.04 6.44 -11.90
CA LEU A 25 -2.03 5.87 -12.81
C LEU A 25 -3.18 5.26 -12.02
N ASP A 26 -4.37 5.43 -12.56
CA ASP A 26 -5.58 4.71 -12.16
C ASP A 26 -6.50 4.56 -13.37
N ILE A 27 -7.26 3.44 -13.45
CA ILE A 27 -8.23 3.18 -14.51
C ILE A 27 -9.58 2.74 -13.93
N GLU A 28 -10.65 3.06 -14.66
CA GLU A 28 -11.96 2.45 -14.44
C GLU A 28 -12.26 1.44 -15.53
N THR A 29 -12.95 0.34 -15.17
CA THR A 29 -13.19 -0.78 -16.08
C THR A 29 -14.62 -1.31 -15.97
N THR A 30 -15.07 -2.07 -16.97
CA THR A 30 -16.39 -2.75 -16.94
C THR A 30 -16.40 -3.98 -16.03
N GLY A 31 -15.22 -4.45 -15.57
CA GLY A 31 -15.08 -5.62 -14.70
C GLY A 31 -13.63 -5.89 -14.32
N LEU A 32 -13.30 -7.14 -13.95
CA LEU A 32 -12.01 -7.47 -13.33
C LEU A 32 -11.05 -8.27 -14.23
N SER A 33 -11.47 -8.64 -15.43
CA SER A 33 -10.72 -9.51 -16.33
C SER A 33 -10.18 -8.73 -17.52
N PRO A 34 -8.88 -8.46 -17.63
CA PRO A 34 -8.32 -7.69 -18.74
C PRO A 34 -8.52 -8.35 -20.12
N GLN A 35 -8.88 -9.65 -20.18
CA GLN A 35 -9.18 -10.37 -21.43
C GLN A 35 -10.66 -10.29 -21.83
N ASN A 36 -11.57 -9.95 -20.90
CA ASN A 36 -13.01 -10.01 -21.12
C ASN A 36 -13.73 -8.70 -20.81
N ASP A 37 -13.07 -7.79 -20.09
CA ASP A 37 -13.62 -6.51 -19.67
C ASP A 37 -12.84 -5.36 -20.31
N TYR A 38 -13.46 -4.18 -20.34
CA TYR A 38 -12.99 -3.03 -21.09
C TYR A 38 -12.64 -1.87 -20.14
N ILE A 39 -11.66 -1.07 -20.51
CA ILE A 39 -11.37 0.20 -19.86
C ILE A 39 -12.46 1.21 -20.23
N THR A 40 -12.94 1.98 -19.25
CA THR A 40 -13.94 3.06 -19.42
C THR A 40 -13.39 4.44 -19.10
N GLU A 41 -12.30 4.53 -18.31
CA GLU A 41 -11.56 5.76 -18.03
C GLU A 41 -10.08 5.42 -17.77
N ILE A 42 -9.17 6.25 -18.29
CA ILE A 42 -7.75 6.23 -17.95
C ILE A 42 -7.40 7.60 -17.44
N SER A 43 -6.80 7.68 -16.26
CA SER A 43 -6.24 8.93 -15.75
C SER A 43 -4.83 8.73 -15.21
N ALA A 44 -3.98 9.71 -15.43
CA ALA A 44 -2.63 9.71 -14.90
C ALA A 44 -2.18 11.13 -14.57
N ILE A 45 -1.35 11.25 -13.54
CA ILE A 45 -0.79 12.53 -13.11
C ILE A 45 0.73 12.37 -13.03
N LYS A 46 1.44 13.23 -13.76
CA LYS A 46 2.91 13.22 -13.81
C LYS A 46 3.51 14.09 -12.72
N TYR A 47 4.48 13.55 -12.02
CA TYR A 47 5.22 14.23 -10.97
C TYR A 47 6.71 14.28 -11.30
N ARG A 48 7.35 15.44 -11.04
CA ARG A 48 8.80 15.64 -11.12
C ARG A 48 9.26 16.34 -9.84
N ASN A 49 10.27 15.80 -9.19
CA ASN A 49 10.69 16.25 -7.86
C ASN A 49 9.50 16.36 -6.89
N ASN A 50 8.61 15.37 -6.89
CA ASN A 50 7.36 15.31 -6.12
C ASN A 50 6.36 16.46 -6.40
N ARG A 51 6.53 17.22 -7.48
CA ARG A 51 5.60 18.27 -7.89
C ARG A 51 4.82 17.83 -9.11
N ARG A 52 3.51 18.03 -9.07
CA ARG A 52 2.64 17.81 -10.23
C ARG A 52 3.05 18.72 -11.37
N VAL A 53 3.31 18.15 -12.53
CA VAL A 53 3.76 18.88 -13.74
C VAL A 53 2.82 18.72 -14.92
N ASP A 54 2.10 17.59 -15.02
CA ASP A 54 1.20 17.32 -16.14
C ASP A 54 0.11 16.32 -15.74
N GLU A 55 -0.95 16.22 -16.53
CA GLU A 55 -1.99 15.21 -16.35
C GLU A 55 -2.53 14.69 -17.68
N PHE A 56 -2.99 13.45 -17.65
CA PHE A 56 -3.73 12.80 -18.72
C PHE A 56 -5.05 12.29 -18.14
N SER A 57 -6.17 12.51 -18.82
CA SER A 57 -7.44 11.92 -18.46
C SER A 57 -8.29 11.76 -19.70
N SER A 58 -8.83 10.55 -19.92
CA SER A 58 -9.72 10.26 -21.02
C SER A 58 -10.78 9.25 -20.61
N LEU A 59 -12.03 9.52 -20.90
CA LEU A 59 -13.02 8.48 -21.02
C LEU A 59 -12.69 7.60 -22.24
N VAL A 60 -13.09 6.35 -22.19
CA VAL A 60 -12.86 5.36 -23.23
C VAL A 60 -14.19 4.67 -23.55
N LYS A 61 -14.52 4.55 -24.84
CA LYS A 61 -15.70 3.85 -25.28
C LYS A 61 -15.46 2.33 -25.22
N PRO A 62 -16.17 1.60 -24.33
CA PRO A 62 -16.06 0.14 -24.32
C PRO A 62 -16.83 -0.48 -25.48
N GLU A 63 -16.45 -1.71 -25.89
CA GLU A 63 -17.15 -2.43 -26.96
C GLU A 63 -18.53 -2.96 -26.51
N LEU A 64 -18.74 -3.15 -25.21
CA LEU A 64 -19.98 -3.63 -24.61
C LEU A 64 -20.52 -2.61 -23.62
N SER A 65 -21.82 -2.66 -23.38
CA SER A 65 -22.49 -1.81 -22.39
C SER A 65 -21.91 -2.00 -20.99
N ILE A 66 -21.78 -0.89 -20.27
CA ILE A 66 -21.26 -0.88 -18.90
C ILE A 66 -22.29 -1.54 -17.95
N PRO A 67 -21.90 -2.58 -17.20
CA PRO A 67 -22.81 -3.21 -16.25
C PRO A 67 -23.34 -2.23 -15.22
N TYR A 68 -24.64 -2.33 -14.89
CA TYR A 68 -25.30 -1.40 -13.97
C TYR A 68 -24.57 -1.25 -12.62
N TYR A 69 -24.04 -2.35 -12.07
CA TYR A 69 -23.30 -2.28 -10.81
C TYR A 69 -21.98 -1.51 -10.90
N ILE A 70 -21.33 -1.52 -12.08
CA ILE A 70 -20.14 -0.71 -12.37
C ILE A 70 -20.52 0.76 -12.46
N THR A 71 -21.59 1.08 -13.22
CA THR A 71 -22.12 2.46 -13.24
C THR A 71 -22.47 2.98 -11.84
N ARG A 72 -23.01 2.13 -10.97
CA ARG A 72 -23.27 2.48 -9.57
C ARG A 72 -21.99 2.73 -8.75
N LEU A 73 -20.91 2.05 -9.09
CA LEU A 73 -19.61 2.15 -8.40
C LEU A 73 -18.83 3.38 -8.87
N THR A 74 -18.66 3.53 -10.19
CA THR A 74 -17.77 4.53 -10.81
C THR A 74 -18.49 5.83 -11.19
N GLY A 75 -19.82 5.79 -11.31
CA GLY A 75 -20.62 6.88 -11.85
C GLY A 75 -20.58 6.97 -13.38
N ILE A 76 -19.74 6.17 -14.07
CA ILE A 76 -19.63 6.17 -15.52
C ILE A 76 -20.73 5.30 -16.12
N ASN A 77 -21.44 5.81 -17.12
CA ASN A 77 -22.51 5.13 -17.81
C ASN A 77 -22.34 5.19 -19.33
N ASP A 78 -23.10 4.38 -20.07
CA ASP A 78 -23.00 4.29 -21.53
C ASP A 78 -23.17 5.65 -22.24
N ALA A 79 -24.02 6.54 -21.72
CA ALA A 79 -24.23 7.85 -22.33
C ALA A 79 -22.98 8.74 -22.21
N MET A 80 -22.23 8.62 -21.14
CA MET A 80 -20.98 9.40 -20.93
C MET A 80 -19.87 8.98 -21.88
N VAL A 81 -19.83 7.71 -22.26
CA VAL A 81 -18.77 7.15 -23.11
C VAL A 81 -19.19 6.99 -24.57
N ALA A 82 -20.44 7.37 -24.93
CA ALA A 82 -20.98 7.14 -26.27
C ALA A 82 -20.12 7.78 -27.38
N ASP A 83 -19.62 8.99 -27.14
CA ASP A 83 -18.78 9.77 -28.05
C ASP A 83 -17.30 9.79 -27.63
N ALA A 84 -16.92 8.98 -26.63
CA ALA A 84 -15.51 8.87 -26.22
C ALA A 84 -14.70 8.12 -27.31
N PRO A 85 -13.39 8.39 -27.38
CA PRO A 85 -12.50 7.64 -28.30
C PRO A 85 -12.40 6.16 -27.93
N ALA A 86 -12.05 5.34 -28.91
CA ALA A 86 -11.79 3.92 -28.68
C ALA A 86 -10.45 3.70 -27.98
N ILE A 87 -10.29 2.53 -27.35
CA ILE A 87 -9.10 2.22 -26.54
C ILE A 87 -7.81 2.24 -27.36
N ASP A 88 -7.82 1.83 -28.63
CA ASP A 88 -6.66 1.85 -29.50
C ASP A 88 -6.11 3.26 -29.73
N GLU A 89 -6.97 4.26 -29.86
CA GLU A 89 -6.56 5.66 -29.97
C GLU A 89 -6.02 6.21 -28.62
N VAL A 90 -6.73 5.90 -27.53
CA VAL A 90 -6.38 6.42 -26.19
C VAL A 90 -5.07 5.81 -25.69
N ILE A 91 -4.84 4.52 -25.92
CA ILE A 91 -3.67 3.83 -25.38
C ILE A 91 -2.36 4.36 -25.97
N LEU A 92 -2.34 4.76 -27.25
CA LEU A 92 -1.17 5.38 -27.86
C LEU A 92 -0.85 6.73 -27.23
N SER A 93 -1.88 7.60 -27.15
CA SER A 93 -1.74 8.92 -26.53
C SER A 93 -1.31 8.82 -25.07
N PHE A 94 -1.85 7.81 -24.37
CA PHE A 94 -1.45 7.53 -23.00
C PHE A 94 0.01 7.06 -22.90
N MET A 95 0.46 6.18 -23.79
CA MET A 95 1.86 5.72 -23.81
C MET A 95 2.84 6.83 -24.17
N ASP A 96 2.47 7.73 -25.08
CA ASP A 96 3.27 8.93 -25.39
C ASP A 96 3.35 9.87 -24.15
N PHE A 97 2.24 10.04 -23.43
CA PHE A 97 2.24 10.77 -22.16
C PHE A 97 3.11 10.07 -21.11
N LEU A 98 2.97 8.76 -20.93
CA LEU A 98 3.69 7.99 -19.93
C LEU A 98 5.20 7.97 -20.20
N ALA A 99 5.60 7.79 -21.45
CA ALA A 99 6.99 7.61 -21.88
C ALA A 99 7.68 6.48 -21.07
N ASP A 100 8.86 6.74 -20.50
CA ASP A 100 9.66 5.81 -19.70
C ASP A 100 9.52 6.02 -18.18
N ASP A 101 8.48 6.75 -17.75
CA ASP A 101 8.25 7.05 -16.34
C ASP A 101 8.05 5.77 -15.50
N ILE A 102 8.48 5.84 -14.25
CA ILE A 102 8.06 4.87 -13.23
C ILE A 102 6.58 5.11 -12.93
N ILE A 103 5.78 4.05 -12.99
CA ILE A 103 4.35 4.12 -12.70
C ILE A 103 4.13 3.92 -11.20
N ALA A 104 3.38 4.80 -10.56
CA ALA A 104 2.84 4.58 -9.22
C ALA A 104 1.33 4.36 -9.31
N GLY A 105 0.76 3.53 -8.45
CA GLY A 105 -0.69 3.34 -8.38
C GLY A 105 -1.07 2.43 -7.23
N TYR A 106 -2.36 2.41 -6.87
CA TYR A 106 -2.84 1.62 -5.75
C TYR A 106 -3.31 0.24 -6.21
N ASN A 107 -2.62 -0.84 -5.83
CA ASN A 107 -2.81 -2.19 -6.39
C ASN A 107 -2.61 -2.19 -7.92
N VAL A 108 -1.68 -1.39 -8.37
CA VAL A 108 -1.47 -0.98 -9.76
C VAL A 108 -1.24 -2.14 -10.73
N ALA A 109 -0.89 -3.32 -10.23
CA ALA A 109 -0.78 -4.52 -11.07
C ALA A 109 -2.09 -4.86 -11.80
N PHE A 110 -3.25 -4.45 -11.24
CA PHE A 110 -4.55 -4.56 -11.90
C PHE A 110 -4.60 -3.65 -13.12
N ASP A 111 -4.32 -2.37 -12.95
CA ASP A 111 -4.34 -1.36 -14.02
C ASP A 111 -3.35 -1.71 -15.14
N LEU A 112 -2.13 -2.05 -14.75
CA LEU A 112 -1.07 -2.45 -15.69
C LEU A 112 -1.46 -3.70 -16.50
N SER A 113 -2.27 -4.60 -15.92
CA SER A 113 -2.72 -5.78 -16.64
C SER A 113 -3.66 -5.44 -17.79
N PHE A 114 -4.54 -4.46 -17.62
CA PHE A 114 -5.42 -3.95 -18.69
C PHE A 114 -4.63 -3.18 -19.74
N ILE A 115 -3.73 -2.28 -19.32
CA ILE A 115 -2.87 -1.52 -20.23
C ILE A 115 -2.02 -2.48 -21.10
N ALA A 116 -1.36 -3.44 -20.46
CA ALA A 116 -0.49 -4.39 -21.15
C ALA A 116 -1.26 -5.29 -22.14
N GLU A 117 -2.48 -5.73 -21.79
CA GLU A 117 -3.33 -6.54 -22.67
C GLU A 117 -3.75 -5.74 -23.92
N ASN A 118 -4.17 -4.48 -23.75
CA ASN A 118 -4.54 -3.62 -24.88
C ASN A 118 -3.32 -3.28 -25.77
N LEU A 119 -2.15 -2.98 -25.20
CA LEU A 119 -0.93 -2.75 -25.97
C LEU A 119 -0.53 -3.97 -26.79
N ALA A 120 -0.63 -5.16 -26.22
CA ALA A 120 -0.31 -6.40 -26.92
C ALA A 120 -1.33 -6.70 -28.01
N GLY A 121 -2.62 -6.53 -27.72
CA GLY A 121 -3.72 -6.83 -28.66
C GLY A 121 -3.71 -5.93 -29.88
N TYR A 122 -3.60 -4.63 -29.71
CA TYR A 122 -3.68 -3.66 -30.82
C TYR A 122 -2.33 -3.40 -31.50
N TYR A 123 -1.22 -3.45 -30.76
CA TYR A 123 0.08 -2.98 -31.26
C TYR A 123 1.22 -3.98 -31.17
N ALA A 124 0.96 -5.20 -30.69
CA ALA A 124 1.98 -6.22 -30.43
C ALA A 124 3.17 -5.69 -29.59
N LYS A 125 2.92 -4.73 -28.71
CA LYS A 125 3.90 -4.12 -27.83
C LYS A 125 3.75 -4.65 -26.41
N ARG A 126 4.81 -4.49 -25.62
CA ARG A 126 4.85 -4.88 -24.19
C ARG A 126 4.97 -3.64 -23.34
N LEU A 127 4.38 -3.68 -22.15
CA LEU A 127 4.55 -2.63 -21.15
C LEU A 127 5.85 -2.89 -20.38
N VAL A 128 6.82 -1.98 -20.50
CA VAL A 128 8.18 -2.16 -19.97
C VAL A 128 8.48 -1.26 -18.76
N ASN A 129 7.58 -0.33 -18.45
CA ASN A 129 7.75 0.62 -17.37
C ASN A 129 7.84 -0.09 -16.01
N ASP A 130 8.84 0.26 -15.21
CA ASP A 130 8.91 -0.15 -13.82
C ASP A 130 7.79 0.52 -13.01
N TYR A 131 7.39 -0.08 -11.89
CA TYR A 131 6.26 0.43 -11.14
C TYR A 131 6.39 0.28 -9.64
N ALA A 132 5.81 1.22 -8.89
CA ALA A 132 5.66 1.20 -7.43
C ALA A 132 4.19 0.98 -7.07
N ASP A 133 3.89 -0.11 -6.39
CA ASP A 133 2.54 -0.42 -5.91
C ASP A 133 2.32 0.19 -4.52
N VAL A 134 1.54 1.26 -4.44
CA VAL A 134 1.28 2.01 -3.20
C VAL A 134 0.62 1.14 -2.13
N MET A 135 -0.19 0.14 -2.50
CA MET A 135 -0.70 -0.84 -1.54
C MET A 135 0.44 -1.69 -0.95
N LYS A 136 1.44 -2.06 -1.76
CA LYS A 136 2.62 -2.81 -1.27
C LYS A 136 3.49 -1.95 -0.37
N LEU A 137 3.70 -0.70 -0.73
CA LEU A 137 4.39 0.26 0.12
C LEU A 137 3.64 0.46 1.44
N ALA A 138 2.30 0.62 1.40
CA ALA A 138 1.49 0.69 2.60
C ALA A 138 1.56 -0.57 3.47
N GLN A 139 1.65 -1.76 2.87
CA GLN A 139 1.86 -3.00 3.62
C GLN A 139 3.21 -3.04 4.35
N ASN A 140 4.25 -2.42 3.78
CA ASN A 140 5.57 -2.32 4.40
C ASN A 140 5.59 -1.29 5.53
N GLU A 141 5.09 -0.07 5.27
CA GLU A 141 5.16 1.03 6.23
C GLU A 141 4.07 0.95 7.31
N LEU A 142 2.91 0.36 6.98
CA LEU A 142 1.75 0.23 7.85
C LEU A 142 1.29 -1.23 7.97
N PRO A 143 2.16 -2.17 8.39
CA PRO A 143 1.88 -3.61 8.37
C PRO A 143 0.66 -4.02 9.19
N PHE A 144 0.28 -3.21 10.17
CA PHE A 144 -0.89 -3.43 11.01
C PHE A 144 -2.22 -3.25 10.26
N LEU A 145 -2.23 -2.57 9.09
CA LEU A 145 -3.42 -2.48 8.24
C LEU A 145 -3.63 -3.74 7.39
N GLY A 146 -2.66 -4.64 7.36
CA GLY A 146 -2.74 -5.88 6.58
C GLY A 146 -2.72 -5.62 5.07
N ARG A 147 -3.83 -5.87 4.40
CA ARG A 147 -4.02 -5.53 2.97
C ARG A 147 -5.07 -4.42 2.85
N PRO A 148 -4.68 -3.18 3.09
CA PRO A 148 -5.63 -2.08 3.17
C PRO A 148 -6.17 -1.72 1.79
N LYS A 149 -7.42 -1.19 1.77
CA LYS A 149 -7.94 -0.44 0.62
C LYS A 149 -7.31 0.95 0.59
N GLN A 150 -7.28 1.59 -0.56
CA GLN A 150 -6.78 2.97 -0.71
C GLN A 150 -7.45 3.93 0.27
N THR A 151 -8.77 3.83 0.41
CA THR A 151 -9.56 4.66 1.33
C THR A 151 -9.14 4.47 2.79
N ALA A 152 -8.77 3.25 3.22
CA ALA A 152 -8.30 3.00 4.59
C ALA A 152 -6.92 3.64 4.87
N VAL A 153 -6.03 3.65 3.87
CA VAL A 153 -4.73 4.36 3.99
C VAL A 153 -4.94 5.86 3.97
N ALA A 154 -5.84 6.35 3.10
CA ALA A 154 -6.20 7.77 3.03
C ALA A 154 -6.81 8.25 4.36
N GLU A 155 -7.73 7.50 4.94
CA GLU A 155 -8.33 7.80 6.25
C GLU A 155 -7.27 7.84 7.35
N TYR A 156 -6.35 6.89 7.36
CA TYR A 156 -5.24 6.85 8.31
C TYR A 156 -4.40 8.14 8.28
N PHE A 157 -4.18 8.71 7.10
CA PHE A 157 -3.43 9.95 6.91
C PHE A 157 -4.30 11.22 6.86
N ASN A 158 -5.61 11.12 7.15
CA ASN A 158 -6.58 12.21 7.04
C ASN A 158 -6.63 12.85 5.63
N ILE A 159 -6.48 12.04 4.58
CA ILE A 159 -6.63 12.45 3.19
C ILE A 159 -8.10 12.34 2.80
N ALA A 160 -8.66 13.41 2.23
CA ALA A 160 -10.05 13.41 1.76
C ALA A 160 -10.25 12.41 0.60
N THR A 161 -11.35 11.64 0.65
CA THR A 161 -11.71 10.62 -0.35
C THR A 161 -13.02 10.95 -1.07
N ALA A 162 -13.51 12.17 -0.94
CA ALA A 162 -14.71 12.61 -1.64
C ALA A 162 -14.52 12.53 -3.16
N GLY A 163 -15.46 11.86 -3.84
CA GLY A 163 -15.38 11.64 -5.29
C GLY A 163 -14.52 10.44 -5.72
N ALA A 164 -14.09 9.58 -4.80
CA ALA A 164 -13.46 8.30 -5.13
C ALA A 164 -14.30 7.49 -6.12
N HIS A 165 -13.66 6.58 -6.84
CA HIS A 165 -14.19 5.84 -7.99
C HIS A 165 -14.36 6.68 -9.27
N ARG A 166 -13.48 7.67 -9.41
CA ARG A 166 -13.17 8.37 -10.65
C ARG A 166 -11.65 8.41 -10.77
N ALA A 167 -11.11 7.90 -11.86
CA ALA A 167 -9.69 7.62 -12.01
C ALA A 167 -8.78 8.83 -11.66
N LEU A 168 -9.13 10.04 -12.08
CA LEU A 168 -8.34 11.23 -11.74
C LEU A 168 -8.37 11.58 -10.24
N VAL A 169 -9.51 11.35 -9.57
CA VAL A 169 -9.64 11.55 -8.13
C VAL A 169 -8.82 10.50 -7.39
N ASP A 170 -8.90 9.24 -7.84
CA ASP A 170 -8.16 8.13 -7.24
C ASP A 170 -6.65 8.28 -7.43
N CYS A 171 -6.18 8.83 -8.57
CA CYS A 171 -4.78 9.27 -8.74
C CYS A 171 -4.35 10.30 -7.68
N ASN A 172 -5.18 11.31 -7.38
CA ASN A 172 -4.85 12.31 -6.35
C ASN A 172 -4.81 11.71 -4.95
N ILE A 173 -5.78 10.84 -4.61
CA ILE A 173 -5.81 10.13 -3.32
C ILE A 173 -4.58 9.21 -3.21
N CYS A 174 -4.27 8.45 -4.27
CA CYS A 174 -3.10 7.59 -4.35
C CYS A 174 -1.81 8.35 -4.13
N ASN A 175 -1.63 9.50 -4.81
CA ASN A 175 -0.48 10.35 -4.59
C ASN A 175 -0.39 10.86 -3.16
N GLY A 176 -1.49 11.29 -2.57
CA GLY A 176 -1.52 11.70 -1.17
C GLY A 176 -1.03 10.59 -0.23
N CYS A 177 -1.51 9.35 -0.44
CA CYS A 177 -1.04 8.17 0.30
C CYS A 177 0.45 7.90 0.05
N TYR A 178 0.89 7.95 -1.22
CA TYR A 178 2.28 7.74 -1.60
C TYR A 178 3.23 8.73 -0.92
N GLN A 179 2.91 10.02 -0.92
CA GLN A 179 3.74 11.05 -0.28
C GLN A 179 3.81 10.85 1.24
N LYS A 180 2.70 10.50 1.88
CA LYS A 180 2.68 10.23 3.33
C LYS A 180 3.45 8.95 3.69
N LEU A 181 3.37 7.91 2.90
CA LEU A 181 4.18 6.71 3.07
C LEU A 181 5.67 7.00 2.85
N LYS A 182 6.00 7.84 1.86
CA LYS A 182 7.37 8.30 1.62
C LYS A 182 7.91 9.11 2.80
N GLU A 183 7.12 10.03 3.36
CA GLU A 183 7.47 10.76 4.58
C GLU A 183 7.78 9.80 5.73
N LEU A 184 7.02 8.70 5.88
CA LEU A 184 7.31 7.68 6.89
C LEU A 184 8.61 6.92 6.61
N ALA A 185 8.83 6.52 5.37
CA ALA A 185 10.02 5.77 4.97
C ALA A 185 11.31 6.61 5.01
N VAL A 186 11.21 7.90 4.66
CA VAL A 186 12.34 8.86 4.64
C VAL A 186 12.51 9.56 5.98
N SER A 187 11.47 9.64 6.80
CA SER A 187 11.67 10.01 8.17
C SER A 187 12.58 8.95 8.78
N ASP A 188 13.88 9.15 8.60
CA ASP A 188 14.90 8.64 9.47
C ASP A 188 14.51 9.09 10.89
N TYR A 189 13.61 8.34 11.50
CA TYR A 189 13.52 8.28 12.94
C TYR A 189 14.76 7.51 13.44
N HIS A 190 15.93 7.92 12.94
CA HIS A 190 17.17 7.87 13.68
C HIS A 190 17.00 8.84 14.84
N LEU A 191 16.08 8.47 15.70
CA LEU A 191 16.11 8.96 17.05
C LEU A 191 17.51 8.59 17.56
N PRO A 192 18.36 9.58 17.92
CA PRO A 192 19.66 9.25 18.49
C PRO A 192 19.42 8.27 19.64
N PRO A 193 20.12 7.15 19.73
CA PRO A 193 19.77 6.01 20.58
C PRO A 193 19.72 6.31 22.08
N GLN A 194 19.98 7.52 22.51
CA GLN A 194 20.46 7.72 23.88
C GLN A 194 19.61 8.56 24.82
N GLN A 195 18.47 9.16 24.43
CA GLN A 195 17.81 10.10 25.36
C GLN A 195 16.29 10.28 25.30
N ARG A 196 15.53 9.43 24.63
CA ARG A 196 14.09 9.66 24.53
C ARG A 196 13.28 8.50 25.10
N GLU A 197 12.49 8.77 26.14
CA GLU A 197 11.50 7.82 26.65
C GLU A 197 10.20 7.92 25.83
N LEU A 198 9.56 6.78 25.59
CA LEU A 198 8.22 6.74 25.00
C LEU A 198 7.17 6.70 26.11
N ALA A 199 6.21 7.61 26.05
CA ALA A 199 5.07 7.62 26.96
C ALA A 199 3.76 7.42 26.19
N ILE A 200 2.85 6.64 26.78
CA ILE A 200 1.52 6.43 26.25
C ILE A 200 0.72 7.72 26.32
N VAL A 201 0.12 8.13 25.20
CA VAL A 201 -0.83 9.24 25.19
C VAL A 201 -2.06 8.84 26.03
N PRO A 202 -2.49 9.61 27.03
CA PRO A 202 -3.48 9.19 28.02
C PRO A 202 -4.82 8.70 27.44
N SER A 203 -5.26 9.27 26.31
CA SER A 203 -6.48 8.83 25.61
C SER A 203 -6.38 7.38 25.13
N PHE A 204 -5.23 6.95 24.64
CA PHE A 204 -5.03 5.59 24.14
C PHE A 204 -4.88 4.54 25.24
N ARG A 205 -4.47 4.92 26.45
CA ARG A 205 -4.55 4.03 27.62
C ARG A 205 -5.99 3.62 27.93
N ARG A 206 -6.96 4.51 27.70
CA ARG A 206 -8.40 4.21 27.86
C ARG A 206 -8.97 3.43 26.68
N LEU A 207 -8.57 3.77 25.45
CA LEU A 207 -9.05 3.13 24.23
C LEU A 207 -8.53 1.71 24.05
N ARG A 208 -7.41 1.34 24.68
CA ARG A 208 -6.78 0.01 24.61
C ARG A 208 -6.70 -0.53 23.17
N PRO A 209 -5.98 0.15 22.26
CA PRO A 209 -6.00 -0.16 20.82
C PRO A 209 -5.43 -1.54 20.47
N LEU A 210 -4.76 -2.21 21.42
CA LEU A 210 -4.26 -3.56 21.29
C LEU A 210 -5.05 -4.57 22.16
N ALA A 211 -6.29 -4.22 22.55
CA ALA A 211 -7.14 -5.15 23.26
C ALA A 211 -7.26 -6.49 22.50
N ASP A 212 -7.22 -7.59 23.26
CA ASP A 212 -7.34 -8.95 22.75
C ASP A 212 -6.22 -9.38 21.76
N LYS A 213 -5.12 -8.62 21.63
CA LYS A 213 -3.95 -9.01 20.85
C LYS A 213 -2.92 -9.76 21.69
N ASN A 214 -2.50 -10.91 21.18
CA ASN A 214 -1.42 -11.70 21.76
C ASN A 214 -0.12 -11.40 21.05
N ILE A 215 0.77 -10.66 21.71
CA ILE A 215 2.03 -10.18 21.16
C ILE A 215 3.19 -10.94 21.78
N VAL A 216 4.11 -11.39 20.94
CA VAL A 216 5.33 -12.08 21.37
C VAL A 216 6.52 -11.16 21.16
N LEU A 217 7.38 -11.05 22.16
CA LEU A 217 8.64 -10.33 22.09
C LEU A 217 9.78 -11.34 21.96
N LEU A 218 10.56 -11.25 20.89
CA LEU A 218 11.71 -12.12 20.63
C LEU A 218 13.00 -11.32 20.56
N GLY A 219 14.02 -11.83 21.21
CA GLY A 219 15.38 -11.29 21.19
C GLY A 219 15.63 -10.13 22.14
N SER A 220 16.79 -9.54 21.96
CA SER A 220 17.24 -8.38 22.74
C SER A 220 16.88 -7.09 22.03
N PHE A 221 16.32 -6.19 22.78
CA PHE A 221 15.88 -4.89 22.29
C PHE A 221 16.92 -3.85 22.70
N ASP A 222 17.50 -3.17 21.71
CA ASP A 222 18.67 -2.33 21.89
C ASP A 222 18.31 -0.86 22.15
N SER A 223 17.09 -0.49 21.87
CA SER A 223 16.69 0.89 22.05
C SER A 223 16.25 1.17 23.47
N LEU A 224 16.70 2.26 24.02
CA LEU A 224 16.19 2.84 25.29
C LEU A 224 14.68 3.04 25.27
N TYR A 225 14.05 3.04 24.08
CA TYR A 225 12.60 3.11 23.91
C TYR A 225 11.86 1.92 24.45
N LEU A 226 12.52 0.77 24.54
CA LEU A 226 11.89 -0.50 24.82
C LEU A 226 12.14 -1.02 26.22
N LYS A 227 12.86 -0.24 27.07
CA LYS A 227 13.05 -0.58 28.48
C LYS A 227 11.74 -0.95 29.16
N ASN A 228 10.61 -0.43 28.64
CA ASN A 228 9.25 -0.66 29.11
C ASN A 228 8.29 -1.15 28.01
N LEU A 229 8.77 -1.71 26.89
CA LEU A 229 7.89 -2.14 25.79
C LEU A 229 6.75 -3.05 26.29
N ARG A 230 7.07 -4.00 27.15
CA ARG A 230 6.07 -4.88 27.74
C ARG A 230 5.01 -4.13 28.52
N GLU A 231 5.40 -3.15 29.34
CA GLU A 231 4.47 -2.31 30.09
C GLU A 231 3.61 -1.45 29.15
N ILE A 232 4.22 -0.89 28.11
CA ILE A 232 3.52 -0.12 27.09
C ILE A 232 2.48 -0.98 26.38
N LEU A 233 2.86 -2.16 25.88
CA LEU A 233 1.96 -3.08 25.19
C LEU A 233 0.80 -3.53 26.09
N THR A 234 1.09 -3.86 27.34
CA THR A 234 0.08 -4.25 28.33
C THR A 234 -0.87 -3.09 28.63
N ALA A 235 -0.36 -1.88 28.76
CA ALA A 235 -1.18 -0.69 29.01
C ALA A 235 -2.02 -0.28 27.78
N LEU A 236 -1.58 -0.63 26.57
CA LEU A 236 -2.37 -0.50 25.33
C LEU A 236 -3.37 -1.64 25.15
N GLY A 237 -3.38 -2.63 26.05
CA GLY A 237 -4.37 -3.70 26.12
C GLY A 237 -3.91 -5.06 25.65
N ALA A 238 -2.68 -5.22 25.19
CA ALA A 238 -2.17 -6.51 24.70
C ALA A 238 -1.86 -7.50 25.81
N SER A 239 -1.97 -8.80 25.51
CA SER A 239 -1.32 -9.89 26.23
C SER A 239 0.07 -10.11 25.66
N VAL A 240 1.11 -10.04 26.51
CA VAL A 240 2.51 -10.18 26.07
C VAL A 240 3.10 -11.49 26.54
N ALA A 241 3.57 -12.30 25.58
CA ALA A 241 4.18 -13.61 25.79
C ALA A 241 5.63 -13.65 25.32
N TYR A 242 6.36 -14.72 25.68
CA TYR A 242 7.75 -14.94 25.28
C TYR A 242 7.91 -16.03 24.22
N HIS A 243 6.85 -16.79 23.93
CA HIS A 243 6.87 -17.90 22.98
C HIS A 243 5.74 -17.77 21.98
N VAL A 244 6.02 -18.12 20.73
CA VAL A 244 5.03 -18.15 19.67
C VAL A 244 4.12 -19.35 19.81
N THR A 245 2.82 -19.10 19.85
CA THR A 245 1.76 -20.12 19.95
C THR A 245 0.74 -19.94 18.84
N ALA A 246 -0.19 -20.89 18.74
CA ALA A 246 -1.30 -20.78 17.81
C ALA A 246 -2.19 -19.52 18.06
N ALA A 247 -2.16 -18.95 19.26
CA ALA A 247 -2.92 -17.74 19.60
C ALA A 247 -2.16 -16.44 19.29
N SER A 248 -0.89 -16.47 18.88
CA SER A 248 -0.09 -15.26 18.63
C SER A 248 -0.61 -14.49 17.42
N ASP A 249 -0.82 -13.19 17.58
CA ASP A 249 -1.26 -12.26 16.53
C ASP A 249 -0.10 -11.45 15.96
N MET A 250 0.91 -11.18 16.79
CA MET A 250 2.06 -10.36 16.40
C MET A 250 3.34 -10.86 17.08
N VAL A 251 4.44 -10.79 16.36
CA VAL A 251 5.79 -11.00 16.88
C VAL A 251 6.58 -9.73 16.64
N ILE A 252 7.17 -9.18 17.70
CA ILE A 252 8.10 -8.05 17.61
C ILE A 252 9.49 -8.61 17.88
N VAL A 253 10.39 -8.38 16.91
CA VAL A 253 11.76 -8.90 16.95
C VAL A 253 12.71 -7.75 17.28
N GLY A 254 13.45 -7.88 18.36
CA GLY A 254 14.50 -6.95 18.74
C GLY A 254 15.68 -7.01 17.76
N THR A 255 16.37 -5.91 17.59
CA THR A 255 17.46 -5.73 16.60
C THR A 255 18.84 -5.88 17.19
N ALA A 256 18.97 -5.95 18.53
CA ALA A 256 20.25 -6.01 19.22
C ALA A 256 21.05 -7.31 19.02
N ASP A 257 20.41 -8.38 18.60
CA ASP A 257 21.04 -9.69 18.49
C ASP A 257 20.66 -10.40 17.17
N ALA A 258 21.63 -10.54 16.27
CA ALA A 258 21.43 -11.23 15.00
C ALA A 258 21.09 -12.73 15.15
N SER A 259 21.41 -13.35 16.30
CA SER A 259 21.12 -14.77 16.55
C SER A 259 19.61 -15.07 16.67
N VAL A 260 18.80 -14.06 16.91
CA VAL A 260 17.33 -14.21 16.99
C VAL A 260 16.70 -14.58 15.65
N CYS A 261 17.37 -14.25 14.54
CA CYS A 261 16.87 -14.56 13.20
C CYS A 261 16.77 -16.09 12.94
N ASP A 262 17.54 -16.90 13.66
CA ASP A 262 17.54 -18.37 13.55
C ASP A 262 16.76 -19.06 14.67
N GLY A 263 16.14 -18.31 15.54
CA GLY A 263 15.42 -18.84 16.72
C GLY A 263 14.15 -19.63 16.35
N ALA A 264 13.92 -20.74 17.06
CA ALA A 264 12.80 -21.65 16.83
C ALA A 264 11.42 -20.96 16.85
N ASP A 265 11.24 -19.92 17.68
CA ASP A 265 9.99 -19.16 17.77
C ASP A 265 9.77 -18.27 16.54
N LEU A 266 10.82 -17.64 16.00
CA LEU A 266 10.70 -16.86 14.77
C LEU A 266 10.40 -17.78 13.59
N GLN A 267 11.09 -18.92 13.47
CA GLN A 267 10.80 -19.91 12.42
C GLN A 267 9.37 -20.43 12.51
N ARG A 268 8.85 -20.65 13.72
CA ARG A 268 7.45 -21.04 13.96
C ARG A 268 6.49 -19.96 13.47
N ALA A 269 6.74 -18.69 13.79
CA ALA A 269 5.91 -17.57 13.34
C ALA A 269 5.90 -17.46 11.81
N VAL A 270 7.07 -17.58 11.16
CA VAL A 270 7.19 -17.60 9.71
C VAL A 270 6.42 -18.76 9.09
N SER A 271 6.56 -19.95 9.65
CA SER A 271 5.83 -21.15 9.19
C SER A 271 4.32 -20.94 9.29
N MET A 272 3.84 -20.41 10.42
CA MET A 272 2.41 -20.11 10.61
C MET A 272 1.90 -19.07 9.59
N LYS A 273 2.68 -18.04 9.30
CA LYS A 273 2.35 -17.03 8.27
C LYS A 273 2.28 -17.68 6.88
N ASN A 274 3.21 -18.56 6.55
CA ASN A 274 3.28 -19.25 5.25
C ASN A 274 2.08 -20.18 5.00
N VAL A 275 1.52 -20.78 6.06
CA VAL A 275 0.29 -21.60 5.96
C VAL A 275 -1.00 -20.77 6.05
N GLY A 276 -0.90 -19.44 5.94
CA GLY A 276 -2.06 -18.54 5.81
C GLY A 276 -2.60 -18.00 7.13
N LYS A 277 -1.91 -18.18 8.27
CA LYS A 277 -2.29 -17.53 9.51
C LYS A 277 -2.04 -16.03 9.43
N ASN A 278 -2.98 -15.23 9.90
CA ASN A 278 -2.83 -13.77 10.00
C ASN A 278 -1.98 -13.43 11.24
N ILE A 279 -0.65 -13.54 11.11
CA ILE A 279 0.32 -13.17 12.13
C ILE A 279 1.27 -12.10 11.57
N TYR A 280 1.49 -11.04 12.34
CA TYR A 280 2.41 -9.96 11.99
C TYR A 280 3.79 -10.26 12.59
N ILE A 281 4.84 -10.11 11.78
CA ILE A 281 6.24 -10.22 12.22
C ILE A 281 6.90 -8.89 11.92
N LEU A 282 7.25 -8.14 12.94
CA LEU A 282 7.77 -6.78 12.85
C LEU A 282 9.13 -6.70 13.54
N LYS A 283 10.04 -5.90 13.00
CA LYS A 283 11.19 -5.42 13.74
C LYS A 283 10.76 -4.35 14.74
N GLU A 284 11.55 -4.17 15.80
CA GLU A 284 11.22 -3.23 16.87
C GLU A 284 11.08 -1.78 16.37
N ASP A 285 11.97 -1.36 15.47
CA ASP A 285 11.96 -0.03 14.85
C ASP A 285 10.68 0.22 14.07
N VAL A 286 10.27 -0.74 13.25
CA VAL A 286 9.02 -0.69 12.47
C VAL A 286 7.80 -0.62 13.40
N PHE A 287 7.81 -1.38 14.51
CA PHE A 287 6.73 -1.31 15.49
C PHE A 287 6.68 0.07 16.16
N CYS A 288 7.83 0.59 16.62
CA CYS A 288 7.90 1.90 17.27
C CYS A 288 7.44 3.04 16.36
N GLN A 289 7.89 3.05 15.11
CA GLN A 289 7.42 4.00 14.09
C GLN A 289 5.91 3.92 13.92
N SER A 290 5.36 2.71 13.82
CA SER A 290 3.92 2.50 13.64
C SER A 290 3.09 3.08 14.80
N VAL A 291 3.51 2.87 16.05
CA VAL A 291 2.75 3.35 17.22
C VAL A 291 2.92 4.86 17.46
N LEU A 292 4.07 5.43 17.07
CA LEU A 292 4.30 6.87 17.08
C LEU A 292 3.46 7.56 16.00
N ALA A 293 3.46 7.04 14.79
CA ALA A 293 2.66 7.56 13.69
C ALA A 293 1.16 7.54 14.00
N LYS A 294 0.68 6.53 14.73
CA LYS A 294 -0.70 6.46 15.24
C LYS A 294 -0.99 7.43 16.40
N GLY A 295 0.00 8.12 16.90
CA GLY A 295 -0.13 8.97 18.07
C GLY A 295 -0.44 8.23 19.37
N TRP A 296 -0.26 6.88 19.42
CA TRP A 296 -0.48 6.11 20.64
C TRP A 296 0.59 6.37 21.69
N LEU A 297 1.79 6.64 21.22
CA LEU A 297 2.95 7.01 22.01
C LEU A 297 3.43 8.39 21.61
N ARG A 298 4.13 9.04 22.51
CA ARG A 298 4.88 10.27 22.27
C ARG A 298 6.29 10.13 22.85
N VAL A 299 7.22 10.83 22.26
CA VAL A 299 8.56 10.98 22.83
C VAL A 299 8.47 11.93 24.00
N VAL A 300 9.03 11.56 25.13
CA VAL A 300 9.18 12.41 26.33
C VAL A 300 10.64 12.79 26.43
N SER A 301 10.89 14.08 26.48
CA SER A 301 12.24 14.64 26.66
C SER A 301 12.63 14.64 28.13
#